data_88993e2a904ea22c36bdf14d3fb07492
#
_entry.id   88993e2a904ea22c36bdf14d3fb07492
#
_cell.length_a   1.000
_cell.length_b   1.000
_cell.length_c   1.000
_cell.angle_alpha   90.00
_cell.angle_beta   90.00
_cell.angle_gamma   90.00
#
_symmetry.space_group_name_H-M   'P 1'
#
loop_
_entity.id
_entity.type
_entity.pdbx_description
1 polymer ?
#
loop_
_entity_poly.entity_id
_entity_poly.type
_entity_poly.pdbx_seq_one_letter_code
_entity_poly.pdbx_strand_id
1 'polypeptide(L)'
;MTKQLVFIHGRNFKPSKPELEEIWYAALRHGLFRDFGDAKAEQFDDVEKQLVYYGNHSNKFLEKQGEHYDARADLSDRRIALEALKKWDRAAFLDDAGRSNYENLPGKSSIRETLADIGDRWPFTALSERVVSRALPDMRQYWNSDAEFGSTVRWEMTEPLAKALGEDQDILILSHSLGTIITYDVLWKFSYYGEWQQIREKKVSVWVTLGSPLGDETTKRNLKGASASGARKFPHNVVQWINVAAEDDYVSHDETLADDYRKMQNWEMVDSIDDHRIYNLAVRNGKSNPHHGAGYLIHPTVSKIVSDWLGS
;
A
#
# COMPACT_ATOMS: atom_id res chain seq x y z
N MET A 1 10.29 -11.85 -20.80
CA MET A 1 10.28 -10.49 -20.21
C MET A 1 11.03 -10.53 -18.90
N THR A 2 11.81 -9.50 -18.60
CA THR A 2 12.43 -9.36 -17.26
C THR A 2 11.34 -8.96 -16.26
N LYS A 3 11.32 -9.61 -15.10
CA LYS A 3 10.36 -9.30 -14.04
C LYS A 3 10.88 -8.19 -13.12
N GLN A 4 10.01 -7.27 -12.74
CA GLN A 4 10.32 -6.24 -11.75
C GLN A 4 9.24 -6.14 -10.69
N LEU A 5 9.66 -6.19 -9.42
CA LEU A 5 8.81 -6.03 -8.26
C LEU A 5 8.98 -4.62 -7.69
N VAL A 6 7.92 -3.83 -7.74
CA VAL A 6 7.93 -2.44 -7.28
C VAL A 6 7.17 -2.33 -5.97
N PHE A 7 7.80 -1.75 -4.95
CA PHE A 7 7.17 -1.44 -3.67
C PHE A 7 7.00 0.06 -3.51
N ILE A 8 5.91 0.48 -2.89
CA ILE A 8 5.73 1.87 -2.46
C ILE A 8 5.09 1.93 -1.07
N HIS A 9 5.72 2.67 -0.16
CA HIS A 9 5.28 2.78 1.22
C HIS A 9 4.16 3.81 1.43
N GLY A 10 3.54 3.77 2.60
CA GLY A 10 2.49 4.69 3.03
C GLY A 10 3.04 5.97 3.68
N ARG A 11 2.10 6.74 4.25
CA ARG A 11 2.33 7.99 4.97
C ARG A 11 3.12 7.83 6.28
N ASN A 12 3.33 8.98 6.96
CA ASN A 12 3.97 9.09 8.26
C ASN A 12 5.50 8.93 8.23
N PHE A 13 6.18 9.14 9.36
CA PHE A 13 7.63 8.97 9.46
C PHE A 13 8.11 7.60 8.98
N LYS A 14 9.27 7.60 8.35
CA LYS A 14 9.91 6.39 7.86
C LYS A 14 11.38 6.35 8.26
N PRO A 15 11.92 5.15 8.57
CA PRO A 15 13.36 4.96 8.65
C PRO A 15 14.00 5.24 7.28
N SER A 16 15.31 5.19 7.19
CA SER A 16 16.01 5.37 5.91
C SER A 16 15.57 4.35 4.86
N LYS A 17 15.77 4.69 3.57
CA LYS A 17 15.41 3.77 2.48
C LYS A 17 15.99 2.36 2.66
N PRO A 18 17.32 2.18 2.92
CA PRO A 18 17.88 0.85 3.11
C PRO A 18 17.27 0.06 4.27
N GLU A 19 16.96 0.74 5.39
CA GLU A 19 16.34 0.11 6.55
C GLU A 19 14.90 -0.32 6.29
N LEU A 20 14.15 0.47 5.53
CA LEU A 20 12.79 0.10 5.15
C LEU A 20 12.79 -1.05 4.13
N GLU A 21 13.71 -1.04 3.17
CA GLU A 21 13.94 -2.14 2.21
C GLU A 21 14.26 -3.43 2.94
N GLU A 22 15.21 -3.41 3.87
CA GLU A 22 15.57 -4.59 4.70
C GLU A 22 14.32 -5.21 5.34
N ILE A 23 13.50 -4.40 6.01
CA ILE A 23 12.32 -4.88 6.73
C ILE A 23 11.26 -5.43 5.76
N TRP A 24 10.96 -4.72 4.69
CA TRP A 24 9.90 -5.09 3.77
C TRP A 24 10.26 -6.31 2.93
N TYR A 25 11.50 -6.36 2.43
CA TYR A 25 11.98 -7.52 1.67
C TYR A 25 12.07 -8.75 2.56
N ALA A 26 12.57 -8.61 3.80
CA ALA A 26 12.62 -9.71 4.75
C ALA A 26 11.21 -10.23 5.13
N ALA A 27 10.20 -9.36 5.23
CA ALA A 27 8.83 -9.77 5.52
C ALA A 27 8.26 -10.63 4.38
N LEU A 28 8.33 -10.14 3.14
CA LEU A 28 7.80 -10.87 1.98
C LEU A 28 8.59 -12.14 1.68
N ARG A 29 9.93 -12.07 1.75
CA ARG A 29 10.80 -13.23 1.58
C ARG A 29 10.47 -14.34 2.57
N HIS A 30 10.27 -13.98 3.86
CA HIS A 30 9.89 -14.95 4.88
C HIS A 30 8.52 -15.57 4.59
N GLY A 31 7.54 -14.78 4.17
CA GLY A 31 6.23 -15.28 3.75
C GLY A 31 6.34 -16.29 2.60
N LEU A 32 7.11 -15.97 1.56
CA LEU A 32 7.36 -16.87 0.43
C LEU A 32 8.07 -18.16 0.86
N PHE A 33 9.10 -18.05 1.69
CA PHE A 33 9.81 -19.22 2.24
C PHE A 33 8.88 -20.12 3.06
N ARG A 34 8.15 -19.53 4.00
CA ARG A 34 7.22 -20.25 4.89
C ARG A 34 6.14 -21.00 4.10
N ASP A 35 5.59 -20.36 3.05
CA ASP A 35 4.40 -20.85 2.36
C ASP A 35 4.72 -21.73 1.15
N PHE A 36 5.87 -21.55 0.51
CA PHE A 36 6.25 -22.17 -0.76
C PHE A 36 7.67 -22.75 -0.79
N GLY A 37 8.46 -22.61 0.27
CA GLY A 37 9.81 -23.16 0.42
C GLY A 37 10.91 -22.32 -0.21
N ASP A 38 12.15 -22.88 -0.15
CA ASP A 38 13.39 -22.20 -0.55
C ASP A 38 13.36 -21.70 -2.00
N ALA A 39 12.90 -22.52 -2.93
CA ALA A 39 12.91 -22.18 -4.35
C ALA A 39 12.14 -20.86 -4.67
N LYS A 40 11.04 -20.57 -3.97
CA LYS A 40 10.31 -19.31 -4.15
C LYS A 40 10.98 -18.14 -3.47
N ALA A 41 11.62 -18.37 -2.33
CA ALA A 41 12.44 -17.35 -1.68
C ALA A 41 13.66 -16.97 -2.54
N GLU A 42 14.32 -17.95 -3.18
CA GLU A 42 15.43 -17.71 -4.12
C GLU A 42 14.96 -16.95 -5.37
N GLN A 43 13.83 -17.33 -5.98
CA GLN A 43 13.24 -16.57 -7.10
C GLN A 43 12.95 -15.11 -6.71
N PHE A 44 12.50 -14.86 -5.49
CA PHE A 44 12.33 -13.50 -4.98
C PHE A 44 13.67 -12.79 -4.78
N ASP A 45 14.72 -13.50 -4.32
CA ASP A 45 16.05 -12.90 -4.17
C ASP A 45 16.61 -12.43 -5.52
N ASP A 46 16.37 -13.19 -6.59
CA ASP A 46 16.90 -12.96 -7.95
C ASP A 46 16.10 -11.91 -8.74
N VAL A 47 14.81 -11.71 -8.44
CA VAL A 47 13.99 -10.74 -9.18
C VAL A 47 14.43 -9.29 -8.90
N GLU A 48 14.40 -8.44 -9.92
CA GLU A 48 14.67 -7.01 -9.75
C GLU A 48 13.64 -6.38 -8.81
N LYS A 49 14.12 -5.68 -7.78
CA LYS A 49 13.28 -5.03 -6.75
C LYS A 49 13.55 -3.53 -6.70
N GLN A 50 12.48 -2.76 -6.63
CA GLN A 50 12.54 -1.30 -6.50
C GLN A 50 11.64 -0.84 -5.36
N LEU A 51 12.20 -0.23 -4.31
CA LEU A 51 11.40 0.54 -3.36
C LEU A 51 11.31 1.99 -3.82
N VAL A 52 10.13 2.44 -4.15
CA VAL A 52 9.80 3.86 -4.32
C VAL A 52 9.75 4.49 -2.94
N TYR A 53 10.70 5.36 -2.65
CA TYR A 53 10.91 5.91 -1.32
C TYR A 53 10.81 7.44 -1.33
N TYR A 54 9.80 7.95 -0.65
CA TYR A 54 9.58 9.37 -0.44
C TYR A 54 9.59 9.76 1.06
N GLY A 55 10.09 8.85 1.93
CA GLY A 55 10.12 9.04 3.38
C GLY A 55 10.92 10.26 3.82
N ASN A 56 12.00 10.62 3.11
CA ASN A 56 12.76 11.84 3.33
C ASN A 56 11.90 13.12 3.18
N HIS A 57 11.02 13.16 2.18
CA HIS A 57 10.09 14.27 1.96
C HIS A 57 9.02 14.33 3.04
N SER A 58 8.44 13.17 3.40
CA SER A 58 7.45 13.07 4.47
C SER A 58 8.02 13.43 5.83
N ASN A 59 9.19 12.91 6.19
CA ASN A 59 9.85 13.20 7.46
C ASN A 59 10.12 14.71 7.60
N LYS A 60 10.75 15.30 6.57
CA LYS A 60 11.02 16.74 6.55
C LYS A 60 9.76 17.60 6.65
N PHE A 61 8.66 17.14 6.03
CA PHE A 61 7.40 17.84 6.11
C PHE A 61 6.80 17.78 7.53
N LEU A 62 6.73 16.58 8.14
CA LEU A 62 6.17 16.39 9.48
C LEU A 62 7.00 17.11 10.56
N GLU A 63 8.33 17.07 10.46
CA GLU A 63 9.22 17.85 11.35
C GLU A 63 8.93 19.36 11.26
N LYS A 64 8.69 19.90 10.08
CA LYS A 64 8.28 21.31 9.90
C LYS A 64 6.90 21.61 10.51
N GLN A 65 6.03 20.61 10.67
CA GLN A 65 4.77 20.74 11.39
C GLN A 65 4.93 20.66 12.93
N GLY A 66 6.16 20.45 13.41
CA GLY A 66 6.46 20.34 14.84
C GLY A 66 6.35 18.92 15.39
N GLU A 67 6.16 17.92 14.53
CA GLU A 67 6.17 16.53 14.95
C GLU A 67 7.60 16.05 15.22
N HIS A 68 7.78 15.20 16.23
CA HIS A 68 9.07 14.64 16.58
C HIS A 68 9.21 13.20 16.14
N TYR A 69 10.38 12.86 15.56
CA TYR A 69 10.69 11.51 15.10
C TYR A 69 11.92 10.93 15.81
N ASP A 70 11.71 9.87 16.57
CA ASP A 70 12.80 9.03 17.07
C ASP A 70 13.02 7.85 16.09
N ALA A 71 13.93 8.06 15.14
CA ALA A 71 14.25 7.09 14.10
C ALA A 71 14.79 5.77 14.67
N ARG A 72 15.53 5.82 15.81
CA ARG A 72 16.08 4.59 16.41
C ARG A 72 15.02 3.77 17.10
N ALA A 73 14.14 4.41 17.85
CA ALA A 73 13.02 3.74 18.52
C ALA A 73 12.05 3.14 17.48
N ASP A 74 11.69 3.89 16.43
CA ASP A 74 10.83 3.42 15.35
C ASP A 74 11.42 2.20 14.62
N LEU A 75 12.72 2.27 14.24
CA LEU A 75 13.40 1.17 13.57
C LEU A 75 13.48 -0.08 14.46
N SER A 76 13.84 0.09 15.72
CA SER A 76 13.88 -1.01 16.69
C SER A 76 12.53 -1.70 16.83
N ASP A 77 11.47 -0.92 17.00
CA ASP A 77 10.11 -1.45 17.13
C ASP A 77 9.60 -2.15 15.86
N ARG A 78 9.96 -1.64 14.66
CA ARG A 78 9.67 -2.31 13.38
C ARG A 78 10.36 -3.66 13.27
N ARG A 79 11.63 -3.76 13.68
CA ARG A 79 12.37 -5.04 13.69
C ARG A 79 11.77 -6.03 14.69
N ILE A 80 11.42 -5.57 15.89
CA ILE A 80 10.73 -6.40 16.89
C ILE A 80 9.41 -6.93 16.33
N ALA A 81 8.62 -6.08 15.70
CA ALA A 81 7.35 -6.47 15.06
C ALA A 81 7.57 -7.53 13.96
N LEU A 82 8.58 -7.36 13.10
CA LEU A 82 8.91 -8.33 12.07
C LEU A 82 9.33 -9.68 12.66
N GLU A 83 10.21 -9.68 13.67
CA GLU A 83 10.65 -10.93 14.32
C GLU A 83 9.51 -11.64 15.08
N ALA A 84 8.53 -10.90 15.58
CA ALA A 84 7.32 -11.48 16.15
C ALA A 84 6.45 -12.13 15.07
N LEU A 85 6.27 -11.46 13.93
CA LEU A 85 5.50 -11.98 12.78
C LEU A 85 6.11 -13.24 12.19
N LYS A 86 7.44 -13.34 12.11
CA LYS A 86 8.15 -14.52 11.61
C LYS A 86 7.95 -15.80 12.45
N LYS A 87 7.49 -15.68 13.69
CA LYS A 87 7.22 -16.83 14.56
C LYS A 87 5.91 -17.54 14.24
N TRP A 88 5.03 -16.91 13.50
CA TRP A 88 3.74 -17.47 13.10
C TRP A 88 3.92 -18.39 11.89
N ASP A 89 3.37 -19.59 11.96
CA ASP A 89 3.21 -20.46 10.79
C ASP A 89 2.11 -19.96 9.85
N ARG A 90 1.99 -20.57 8.68
CA ARG A 90 1.00 -20.18 7.67
C ARG A 90 -0.42 -20.25 8.21
N ALA A 91 -0.77 -21.30 8.93
CA ALA A 91 -2.14 -21.55 9.41
C ALA A 91 -2.59 -20.46 10.40
N ALA A 92 -1.65 -19.89 11.16
CA ALA A 92 -1.94 -18.85 12.13
C ALA A 92 -2.53 -17.56 11.53
N PHE A 93 -2.39 -17.34 10.24
CA PHE A 93 -2.93 -16.16 9.53
C PHE A 93 -4.29 -16.39 8.86
N LEU A 94 -4.73 -17.65 8.75
CA LEU A 94 -5.86 -18.03 7.90
C LEU A 94 -7.08 -18.42 8.73
N ASP A 95 -8.25 -18.18 8.15
CA ASP A 95 -9.54 -18.66 8.63
C ASP A 95 -9.81 -18.38 10.12
N ASP A 96 -10.37 -19.34 10.84
CA ASP A 96 -10.67 -19.21 12.26
C ASP A 96 -9.42 -19.05 13.14
N ALA A 97 -8.30 -19.66 12.76
CA ALA A 97 -7.03 -19.48 13.48
C ALA A 97 -6.53 -18.05 13.35
N GLY A 98 -6.54 -17.49 12.15
CA GLY A 98 -6.19 -16.09 11.88
C GLY A 98 -7.06 -15.13 12.67
N ARG A 99 -8.36 -15.37 12.68
CA ARG A 99 -9.32 -14.61 13.47
C ARG A 99 -9.02 -14.67 14.95
N SER A 100 -8.89 -15.88 15.51
CA SER A 100 -8.63 -16.08 16.92
C SER A 100 -7.30 -15.44 17.37
N ASN A 101 -6.23 -15.62 16.59
CA ASN A 101 -4.93 -15.01 16.89
C ASN A 101 -5.02 -13.48 16.85
N TYR A 102 -5.71 -12.93 15.86
CA TYR A 102 -5.92 -11.50 15.74
C TYR A 102 -6.72 -10.93 16.93
N GLU A 103 -7.80 -11.60 17.34
CA GLU A 103 -8.64 -11.19 18.49
C GLU A 103 -7.88 -11.19 19.81
N ASN A 104 -6.86 -12.04 19.95
CA ASN A 104 -6.02 -12.16 21.15
C ASN A 104 -4.79 -11.23 21.12
N LEU A 105 -4.59 -10.40 20.08
CA LEU A 105 -3.48 -9.44 20.05
C LEU A 105 -3.64 -8.36 21.14
N PRO A 106 -2.52 -7.90 21.72
CA PRO A 106 -2.56 -6.88 22.76
C PRO A 106 -3.09 -5.54 22.22
N GLY A 107 -3.82 -4.82 23.05
CA GLY A 107 -4.25 -3.43 22.79
C GLY A 107 -5.31 -3.26 21.71
N LYS A 108 -6.06 -4.29 21.35
CA LYS A 108 -7.17 -4.19 20.37
C LYS A 108 -8.24 -3.17 20.76
N SER A 109 -8.60 -3.09 22.04
CA SER A 109 -9.55 -2.09 22.54
C SER A 109 -9.04 -0.65 22.38
N SER A 110 -7.73 -0.45 22.38
CA SER A 110 -7.14 0.89 22.31
C SER A 110 -7.04 1.43 20.87
N ILE A 111 -7.22 0.62 19.84
CA ILE A 111 -7.26 1.13 18.46
C ILE A 111 -8.50 2.02 18.29
N ARG A 112 -9.65 1.62 18.83
CA ARG A 112 -10.85 2.46 18.90
C ARG A 112 -10.65 3.71 19.73
N GLU A 113 -9.92 3.59 20.86
CA GLU A 113 -9.62 4.71 21.77
C GLU A 113 -8.59 5.68 21.16
N THR A 114 -7.53 5.19 20.52
CA THR A 114 -6.50 6.06 19.88
C THR A 114 -7.08 6.87 18.72
N LEU A 115 -8.11 6.38 18.05
CA LEU A 115 -8.84 7.14 17.03
C LEU A 115 -9.93 8.03 17.63
N ALA A 116 -10.49 7.68 18.78
CA ALA A 116 -11.38 8.56 19.55
C ALA A 116 -10.61 9.77 20.12
N ASP A 117 -9.35 9.60 20.52
CA ASP A 117 -8.46 10.70 20.95
C ASP A 117 -8.09 11.66 19.80
N ILE A 118 -8.21 11.22 18.55
CA ILE A 118 -8.02 12.06 17.35
C ILE A 118 -9.27 12.89 17.05
N GLY A 119 -10.42 12.55 17.64
CA GLY A 119 -11.64 13.36 17.49
C GLY A 119 -12.84 12.78 18.21
N ASP A 120 -13.31 13.51 19.20
CA ASP A 120 -14.42 13.20 20.12
C ASP A 120 -15.77 12.86 19.47
N ARG A 121 -15.89 12.77 18.16
CA ARG A 121 -17.12 12.39 17.43
C ARG A 121 -16.79 11.89 16.03
N TRP A 122 -16.49 10.62 15.91
CA TRP A 122 -16.42 9.99 14.62
C TRP A 122 -17.74 9.27 14.28
N PRO A 123 -18.50 9.70 13.28
CA PRO A 123 -19.47 8.83 12.64
C PRO A 123 -18.70 7.93 11.66
N PHE A 124 -18.81 6.63 11.85
CA PHE A 124 -18.09 5.50 11.21
C PHE A 124 -18.30 5.38 9.68
N THR A 125 -18.51 6.45 8.93
CA THR A 125 -18.95 6.34 7.54
C THR A 125 -18.18 7.13 6.50
N ALA A 126 -17.18 7.94 6.85
CA ALA A 126 -16.28 8.58 5.87
C ALA A 126 -15.13 9.32 6.56
N LEU A 127 -13.94 9.32 5.99
CA LEU A 127 -12.88 10.29 6.27
C LEU A 127 -13.40 11.68 5.86
N SER A 128 -14.02 12.42 6.77
CA SER A 128 -14.46 13.78 6.45
C SER A 128 -13.25 14.67 6.19
N GLU A 129 -13.36 15.67 5.29
CA GLU A 129 -12.29 16.63 4.99
C GLU A 129 -11.70 17.26 6.26
N ARG A 130 -12.51 17.47 7.31
CA ARG A 130 -12.05 18.02 8.59
C ARG A 130 -11.16 17.07 9.36
N VAL A 131 -11.38 15.77 9.24
CA VAL A 131 -10.57 14.74 9.89
C VAL A 131 -9.26 14.54 9.11
N VAL A 132 -9.35 14.39 7.80
CA VAL A 132 -8.16 14.34 6.92
C VAL A 132 -7.29 15.57 7.15
N SER A 133 -7.90 16.76 7.29
CA SER A 133 -7.14 18.00 7.47
C SER A 133 -6.44 18.15 8.81
N ARG A 134 -6.93 17.48 9.86
CA ARG A 134 -6.35 17.57 11.22
C ARG A 134 -5.50 16.37 11.59
N ALA A 135 -5.93 15.18 11.20
CA ALA A 135 -5.27 13.92 11.56
C ALA A 135 -4.26 13.42 10.53
N LEU A 136 -4.32 13.91 9.29
CA LEU A 136 -3.52 13.42 8.16
C LEU A 136 -2.88 14.58 7.38
N PRO A 137 -1.99 15.38 8.00
CA PRO A 137 -1.45 16.59 7.37
C PRO A 137 -0.66 16.30 6.09
N ASP A 138 0.01 15.16 6.00
CA ASP A 138 0.74 14.71 4.82
C ASP A 138 -0.20 14.33 3.65
N MET A 139 -1.36 13.74 3.90
CA MET A 139 -2.38 13.50 2.86
C MET A 139 -2.96 14.81 2.33
N ARG A 140 -3.31 15.73 3.25
CA ARG A 140 -3.77 17.07 2.84
C ARG A 140 -2.73 17.77 1.98
N GLN A 141 -1.46 17.70 2.38
CA GLN A 141 -0.36 18.32 1.64
C GLN A 141 -0.15 17.65 0.27
N TYR A 142 -0.35 16.33 0.20
CA TYR A 142 -0.28 15.59 -1.06
C TYR A 142 -1.33 16.07 -2.09
N TRP A 143 -2.53 16.38 -1.63
CA TRP A 143 -3.62 16.88 -2.50
C TRP A 143 -3.58 18.39 -2.76
N ASN A 144 -2.75 19.13 -2.03
CA ASN A 144 -2.63 20.58 -2.24
C ASN A 144 -1.90 20.86 -3.56
N SER A 145 -2.64 21.37 -4.56
CA SER A 145 -2.10 21.71 -5.87
C SER A 145 -1.06 22.84 -5.85
N ASP A 146 -1.13 23.70 -4.83
CA ASP A 146 -0.24 24.86 -4.68
C ASP A 146 1.09 24.47 -3.99
N ALA A 147 1.20 23.22 -3.51
CA ALA A 147 2.36 22.70 -2.83
C ALA A 147 3.16 21.74 -3.72
N GLU A 148 4.48 21.84 -3.65
CA GLU A 148 5.39 20.95 -4.40
C GLU A 148 5.39 19.52 -3.87
N PHE A 149 4.96 19.29 -2.62
CA PHE A 149 5.04 17.98 -1.96
C PHE A 149 4.37 16.86 -2.78
N GLY A 150 3.12 17.06 -3.20
CA GLY A 150 2.40 16.03 -3.95
C GLY A 150 3.03 15.74 -5.33
N SER A 151 3.57 16.75 -6.02
CA SER A 151 4.27 16.56 -7.29
C SER A 151 5.60 15.84 -7.11
N THR A 152 6.37 16.22 -6.09
CA THR A 152 7.65 15.60 -5.75
C THR A 152 7.47 14.12 -5.41
N VAL A 153 6.51 13.80 -4.54
CA VAL A 153 6.24 12.42 -4.13
C VAL A 153 5.76 11.55 -5.30
N ARG A 154 4.91 12.11 -6.19
CA ARG A 154 4.51 11.39 -7.42
C ARG A 154 5.70 11.17 -8.36
N TRP A 155 6.65 12.10 -8.41
CA TRP A 155 7.83 11.96 -9.27
C TRP A 155 8.72 10.80 -8.86
N GLU A 156 8.89 10.56 -7.56
CA GLU A 156 9.62 9.38 -7.03
C GLU A 156 9.08 8.03 -7.59
N MET A 157 7.78 7.96 -7.89
CA MET A 157 7.15 6.79 -8.51
C MET A 157 7.16 6.87 -10.04
N THR A 158 7.00 8.08 -10.61
CA THR A 158 6.84 8.29 -12.05
C THR A 158 8.08 7.82 -12.83
N GLU A 159 9.27 8.24 -12.40
CA GLU A 159 10.51 7.98 -13.12
C GLU A 159 10.84 6.47 -13.21
N PRO A 160 10.92 5.71 -12.08
CA PRO A 160 11.25 4.29 -12.16
C PRO A 160 10.17 3.47 -12.87
N LEU A 161 8.88 3.78 -12.65
CA LEU A 161 7.80 3.02 -13.30
C LEU A 161 7.73 3.31 -14.81
N ALA A 162 7.97 4.55 -15.24
CA ALA A 162 8.03 4.89 -16.67
C ALA A 162 9.19 4.16 -17.37
N LYS A 163 10.34 4.07 -16.70
CA LYS A 163 11.49 3.31 -17.21
C LYS A 163 11.13 1.83 -17.39
N ALA A 164 10.60 1.19 -16.35
CA ALA A 164 10.23 -0.22 -16.39
C ALA A 164 9.20 -0.54 -17.48
N LEU A 165 8.16 0.29 -17.62
CA LEU A 165 7.18 0.17 -18.69
C LEU A 165 7.81 0.40 -20.08
N GLY A 166 8.74 1.35 -20.20
CA GLY A 166 9.48 1.62 -21.44
C GLY A 166 10.35 0.46 -21.89
N GLU A 167 10.89 -0.32 -20.95
CA GLU A 167 11.71 -1.50 -21.18
C GLU A 167 10.89 -2.80 -21.34
N ASP A 168 9.57 -2.72 -21.41
CA ASP A 168 8.65 -3.86 -21.52
C ASP A 168 8.83 -4.92 -20.41
N GLN A 169 9.10 -4.49 -19.19
CA GLN A 169 9.22 -5.40 -18.07
C GLN A 169 7.85 -5.94 -17.63
N ASP A 170 7.82 -7.18 -17.13
CA ASP A 170 6.66 -7.73 -16.42
C ASP A 170 6.66 -7.20 -14.98
N ILE A 171 5.70 -6.32 -14.65
CA ILE A 171 5.72 -5.52 -13.43
C ILE A 171 4.63 -5.96 -12.47
N LEU A 172 5.01 -6.26 -11.21
CA LEU A 172 4.10 -6.34 -10.09
C LEU A 172 4.36 -5.17 -9.13
N ILE A 173 3.31 -4.43 -8.78
CA ILE A 173 3.38 -3.32 -7.81
C ILE A 173 2.71 -3.73 -6.49
N LEU A 174 3.44 -3.61 -5.38
CA LEU A 174 2.93 -3.70 -4.01
C LEU A 174 2.86 -2.30 -3.42
N SER A 175 1.68 -1.71 -3.36
CA SER A 175 1.45 -0.36 -2.85
C SER A 175 0.71 -0.39 -1.51
N HIS A 176 1.20 0.37 -0.51
CA HIS A 176 0.63 0.40 0.82
C HIS A 176 0.13 1.80 1.19
N SER A 177 -1.11 1.88 1.73
CA SER A 177 -1.65 3.13 2.30
C SER A 177 -1.64 4.30 1.29
N LEU A 178 -1.07 5.46 1.63
CA LEU A 178 -0.88 6.60 0.73
C LEU A 178 -0.18 6.21 -0.58
N GLY A 179 0.69 5.19 -0.54
CA GLY A 179 1.34 4.67 -1.75
C GLY A 179 0.35 4.17 -2.80
N THR A 180 -0.85 3.74 -2.42
CA THR A 180 -1.90 3.32 -3.35
C THR A 180 -2.49 4.50 -4.12
N ILE A 181 -2.68 5.65 -3.45
CA ILE A 181 -3.12 6.91 -4.08
C ILE A 181 -2.05 7.40 -5.06
N ILE A 182 -0.78 7.38 -4.64
CA ILE A 182 0.34 7.81 -5.48
C ILE A 182 0.41 6.94 -6.74
N THR A 183 0.30 5.62 -6.60
CA THR A 183 0.29 4.68 -7.72
C THR A 183 -0.88 4.94 -8.65
N TYR A 184 -2.10 5.11 -8.12
CA TYR A 184 -3.27 5.45 -8.92
C TYR A 184 -3.05 6.73 -9.75
N ASP A 185 -2.59 7.80 -9.10
CA ASP A 185 -2.36 9.09 -9.74
C ASP A 185 -1.29 9.03 -10.83
N VAL A 186 -0.23 8.24 -10.63
CA VAL A 186 0.85 8.06 -11.63
C VAL A 186 0.35 7.23 -12.81
N LEU A 187 -0.36 6.13 -12.57
CA LEU A 187 -0.97 5.32 -13.63
C LEU A 187 -1.98 6.14 -14.44
N TRP A 188 -2.78 6.98 -13.77
CA TRP A 188 -3.69 7.88 -14.46
C TRP A 188 -2.96 8.90 -15.35
N LYS A 189 -1.82 9.46 -14.90
CA LYS A 189 -0.96 10.33 -15.73
C LYS A 189 -0.46 9.59 -16.96
N PHE A 190 0.03 8.37 -16.81
CA PHE A 190 0.49 7.55 -17.93
C PHE A 190 -0.62 7.26 -18.94
N SER A 191 -1.84 7.06 -18.46
CA SER A 191 -3.00 6.84 -19.31
C SER A 191 -3.38 8.05 -20.18
N TYR A 192 -3.16 9.30 -19.70
CA TYR A 192 -3.80 10.46 -20.34
C TYR A 192 -2.89 11.63 -20.66
N TYR A 193 -1.72 11.78 -20.05
CA TYR A 193 -0.83 12.90 -20.35
C TYR A 193 -0.03 12.66 -21.62
N GLY A 194 0.09 13.71 -22.45
CA GLY A 194 0.76 13.64 -23.75
C GLY A 194 2.24 13.28 -23.66
N GLU A 195 2.90 13.67 -22.57
CA GLU A 195 4.33 13.37 -22.31
C GLU A 195 4.62 11.87 -22.13
N TRP A 196 3.58 11.05 -21.85
CA TRP A 196 3.70 9.60 -21.64
C TRP A 196 3.12 8.77 -22.80
N GLN A 197 2.94 9.36 -23.99
CA GLN A 197 2.30 8.70 -25.12
C GLN A 197 2.97 7.37 -25.51
N GLN A 198 4.29 7.25 -25.37
CA GLN A 198 5.05 6.04 -25.73
C GLN A 198 4.80 4.83 -24.80
N ILE A 199 4.31 5.07 -23.58
CA ILE A 199 3.99 4.03 -22.60
C ILE A 199 2.49 3.95 -22.27
N ARG A 200 1.66 4.76 -22.93
CA ARG A 200 0.22 4.87 -22.63
C ARG A 200 -0.49 3.52 -22.68
N GLU A 201 -0.17 2.69 -23.65
CA GLU A 201 -0.79 1.37 -23.85
C GLU A 201 -0.04 0.24 -23.15
N LYS A 202 1.07 0.55 -22.48
CA LYS A 202 1.82 -0.42 -21.66
C LYS A 202 1.09 -0.62 -20.34
N LYS A 203 1.06 -1.86 -19.87
CA LYS A 203 0.33 -2.23 -18.63
C LYS A 203 1.24 -2.85 -17.60
N VAL A 204 0.98 -2.54 -16.34
CA VAL A 204 1.45 -3.28 -15.16
C VAL A 204 0.67 -4.59 -15.12
N SER A 205 1.37 -5.71 -14.98
CA SER A 205 0.74 -7.04 -14.99
C SER A 205 -0.15 -7.23 -13.77
N VAL A 206 0.36 -6.89 -12.58
CA VAL A 206 -0.39 -7.00 -11.32
C VAL A 206 -0.16 -5.75 -10.46
N TRP A 207 -1.24 -5.12 -10.04
CA TRP A 207 -1.20 -4.07 -9.03
C TRP A 207 -1.90 -4.55 -7.75
N VAL A 208 -1.15 -4.63 -6.66
CA VAL A 208 -1.65 -5.01 -5.34
C VAL A 208 -1.74 -3.78 -4.45
N THR A 209 -2.94 -3.50 -3.94
CA THR A 209 -3.18 -2.46 -2.96
C THR A 209 -3.30 -3.08 -1.56
N LEU A 210 -2.53 -2.56 -0.61
CA LEU A 210 -2.43 -3.05 0.77
C LEU A 210 -2.89 -1.95 1.72
N GLY A 211 -3.95 -2.18 2.48
CA GLY A 211 -4.49 -1.18 3.40
C GLY A 211 -4.83 0.15 2.68
N SER A 212 -5.59 0.05 1.60
CA SER A 212 -5.81 1.15 0.66
C SER A 212 -6.98 2.05 1.06
N PRO A 213 -6.83 3.39 1.03
CA PRO A 213 -7.94 4.32 1.20
C PRO A 213 -8.69 4.63 -0.10
N LEU A 214 -8.47 3.88 -1.19
CA LEU A 214 -9.07 4.18 -2.51
C LEU A 214 -10.59 3.97 -2.54
N GLY A 215 -11.21 3.24 -1.59
CA GLY A 215 -12.65 3.14 -1.41
C GLY A 215 -13.28 4.35 -0.72
N ASP A 216 -12.49 5.18 -0.02
CA ASP A 216 -13.00 6.34 0.70
C ASP A 216 -13.48 7.45 -0.24
N GLU A 217 -14.65 8.02 0.03
CA GLU A 217 -15.27 9.05 -0.82
C GLU A 217 -14.45 10.34 -0.90
N THR A 218 -13.78 10.75 0.18
CA THR A 218 -12.91 11.93 0.16
C THR A 218 -11.67 11.66 -0.69
N THR A 219 -11.11 10.48 -0.56
CA THR A 219 -9.99 10.03 -1.40
C THR A 219 -10.40 10.01 -2.87
N LYS A 220 -11.52 9.35 -3.23
CA LYS A 220 -12.03 9.28 -4.61
C LYS A 220 -12.22 10.65 -5.26
N ARG A 221 -12.67 11.66 -4.51
CA ARG A 221 -12.84 13.04 -5.01
C ARG A 221 -11.54 13.77 -5.27
N ASN A 222 -10.45 13.38 -4.63
CA ASN A 222 -9.15 14.03 -4.73
C ASN A 222 -8.16 13.30 -5.66
N LEU A 223 -8.54 12.12 -6.22
CA LEU A 223 -7.72 11.39 -7.19
C LEU A 223 -7.57 12.15 -8.50
N LYS A 224 -6.47 11.94 -9.20
CA LYS A 224 -6.36 12.40 -10.58
C LYS A 224 -7.45 11.74 -11.44
N GLY A 225 -8.07 12.56 -12.30
CA GLY A 225 -9.22 12.13 -13.09
C GLY A 225 -10.57 12.21 -12.38
N ALA A 226 -10.64 12.52 -11.07
CA ALA A 226 -11.91 12.59 -10.33
C ALA A 226 -12.96 13.50 -10.97
N SER A 227 -12.54 14.63 -11.57
CA SER A 227 -13.40 15.58 -12.28
C SER A 227 -13.68 15.20 -13.75
N ALA A 228 -13.02 14.17 -14.28
CA ALA A 228 -13.25 13.71 -15.66
C ALA A 228 -14.55 12.91 -15.78
N SER A 229 -15.04 12.73 -16.99
CA SER A 229 -16.23 11.92 -17.30
C SER A 229 -15.85 10.63 -18.04
N GLY A 230 -16.71 9.61 -17.90
CA GLY A 230 -16.55 8.35 -18.61
C GLY A 230 -15.25 7.62 -18.23
N ALA A 231 -14.66 6.93 -19.19
CA ALA A 231 -13.44 6.14 -19.00
C ALA A 231 -12.25 6.97 -18.53
N ARG A 232 -12.17 8.25 -18.91
CA ARG A 232 -11.09 9.16 -18.50
C ARG A 232 -11.01 9.40 -16.98
N LYS A 233 -12.00 8.94 -16.23
CA LYS A 233 -11.97 8.99 -14.77
C LYS A 233 -10.95 8.03 -14.18
N PHE A 234 -10.62 6.95 -14.87
CA PHE A 234 -9.84 5.82 -14.34
C PHE A 234 -8.54 5.60 -15.14
N PRO A 235 -7.46 5.10 -14.51
CA PRO A 235 -6.28 4.63 -15.23
C PRO A 235 -6.60 3.36 -16.04
N HIS A 236 -5.87 3.10 -17.12
CA HIS A 236 -6.03 1.87 -17.93
C HIS A 236 -4.71 1.07 -18.10
N ASN A 237 -3.68 1.44 -17.34
CA ASN A 237 -2.34 0.82 -17.42
C ASN A 237 -2.17 -0.38 -16.48
N VAL A 238 -3.23 -1.12 -16.15
CA VAL A 238 -3.19 -2.28 -15.25
C VAL A 238 -3.91 -3.45 -15.92
N VAL A 239 -3.34 -4.66 -15.82
CA VAL A 239 -4.02 -5.89 -16.24
C VAL A 239 -4.88 -6.42 -15.11
N GLN A 240 -4.28 -6.72 -13.96
CA GLN A 240 -4.98 -7.22 -12.78
C GLN A 240 -4.76 -6.29 -11.57
N TRP A 241 -5.85 -5.96 -10.88
CA TRP A 241 -5.82 -5.21 -9.63
C TRP A 241 -6.31 -6.10 -8.48
N ILE A 242 -5.47 -6.30 -7.48
CA ILE A 242 -5.80 -7.10 -6.30
C ILE A 242 -5.75 -6.19 -5.07
N ASN A 243 -6.88 -6.09 -4.38
CA ASN A 243 -6.97 -5.34 -3.13
C ASN A 243 -6.86 -6.29 -1.94
N VAL A 244 -6.03 -5.93 -0.96
CA VAL A 244 -5.88 -6.67 0.29
C VAL A 244 -6.13 -5.70 1.45
N ALA A 245 -7.25 -5.90 2.14
CA ALA A 245 -7.67 -5.13 3.30
C ALA A 245 -7.58 -5.97 4.57
N ALA A 246 -7.06 -5.40 5.66
CA ALA A 246 -7.02 -6.09 6.94
C ALA A 246 -8.22 -5.72 7.81
N GLU A 247 -8.71 -6.68 8.58
CA GLU A 247 -9.74 -6.49 9.61
C GLU A 247 -9.32 -5.36 10.55
N ASP A 248 -10.25 -4.45 10.87
CA ASP A 248 -10.02 -3.27 11.73
C ASP A 248 -8.94 -2.29 11.21
N ASP A 249 -8.52 -2.39 9.95
CA ASP A 249 -7.69 -1.36 9.33
C ASP A 249 -8.54 -0.16 8.89
N TYR A 250 -8.53 0.89 9.69
CA TYR A 250 -9.37 2.08 9.44
C TYR A 250 -9.01 2.85 8.17
N VAL A 251 -7.81 2.66 7.65
CA VAL A 251 -7.41 3.31 6.38
C VAL A 251 -8.10 2.64 5.21
N SER A 252 -8.29 1.33 5.30
CA SER A 252 -9.05 0.53 4.33
C SER A 252 -10.41 0.10 4.88
N HIS A 253 -11.13 1.03 5.53
CA HIS A 253 -12.45 0.74 6.13
C HIS A 253 -13.51 0.31 5.11
N ASP A 254 -13.39 0.72 3.87
CA ASP A 254 -14.05 0.11 2.73
C ASP A 254 -13.14 -1.01 2.20
N GLU A 255 -13.46 -2.24 2.59
CA GLU A 255 -12.65 -3.42 2.31
C GLU A 255 -12.82 -3.91 0.88
N THR A 256 -13.81 -3.36 0.13
CA THR A 256 -14.15 -3.78 -1.22
C THR A 256 -13.94 -2.66 -2.22
N LEU A 257 -12.95 -2.80 -3.11
CA LEU A 257 -12.71 -1.87 -4.20
C LEU A 257 -13.35 -2.33 -5.53
N ALA A 258 -13.64 -3.61 -5.67
CA ALA A 258 -14.17 -4.18 -6.90
C ALA A 258 -15.56 -3.60 -7.29
N ASP A 259 -16.41 -3.26 -6.33
CA ASP A 259 -17.71 -2.64 -6.60
C ASP A 259 -17.58 -1.14 -6.95
N ASP A 260 -16.68 -0.41 -6.28
CA ASP A 260 -16.39 1.00 -6.55
C ASP A 260 -15.81 1.23 -7.96
N TYR A 261 -14.89 0.33 -8.37
CA TYR A 261 -14.17 0.41 -9.64
C TYR A 261 -14.70 -0.56 -10.71
N ARG A 262 -15.88 -1.16 -10.51
CA ARG A 262 -16.53 -2.09 -11.45
C ARG A 262 -16.62 -1.57 -12.88
N LYS A 263 -16.72 -0.25 -13.05
CA LYS A 263 -16.74 0.38 -14.38
C LYS A 263 -15.46 0.16 -15.16
N MET A 264 -14.31 0.01 -14.49
CA MET A 264 -13.05 -0.28 -15.16
C MET A 264 -13.10 -1.67 -15.83
N GLN A 265 -13.67 -2.68 -15.16
CA GLN A 265 -13.86 -4.01 -15.74
C GLN A 265 -14.90 -3.97 -16.86
N ASN A 266 -16.05 -3.32 -16.64
CA ASN A 266 -17.12 -3.22 -17.64
C ASN A 266 -16.66 -2.51 -18.95
N TRP A 267 -15.65 -1.70 -18.87
CA TRP A 267 -15.04 -0.98 -20.00
C TRP A 267 -13.74 -1.61 -20.50
N GLU A 268 -13.41 -2.83 -20.04
CA GLU A 268 -12.20 -3.59 -20.43
C GLU A 268 -10.89 -2.83 -20.19
N MET A 269 -10.88 -1.93 -19.21
CA MET A 269 -9.69 -1.15 -18.83
C MET A 269 -8.75 -1.98 -17.94
N VAL A 270 -9.31 -2.93 -17.19
CA VAL A 270 -8.64 -3.90 -16.34
C VAL A 270 -9.35 -5.24 -16.50
N ASP A 271 -8.61 -6.34 -16.47
CA ASP A 271 -9.18 -7.69 -16.67
C ASP A 271 -9.94 -8.15 -15.42
N SER A 272 -9.35 -7.93 -14.23
CA SER A 272 -9.99 -8.21 -12.94
C SER A 272 -9.67 -7.21 -11.86
N ILE A 273 -10.61 -7.06 -10.90
CA ILE A 273 -10.41 -6.40 -9.62
C ILE A 273 -10.90 -7.38 -8.55
N ASP A 274 -9.98 -7.86 -7.71
CA ASP A 274 -10.23 -8.91 -6.73
C ASP A 274 -9.97 -8.39 -5.31
N ASP A 275 -10.93 -8.57 -4.40
CA ASP A 275 -10.80 -8.15 -3.00
C ASP A 275 -10.47 -9.33 -2.09
N HIS A 276 -9.50 -9.14 -1.21
CA HIS A 276 -9.10 -10.08 -0.17
C HIS A 276 -9.12 -9.44 1.20
N ARG A 277 -9.83 -10.06 2.13
CA ARG A 277 -9.82 -9.69 3.53
C ARG A 277 -8.85 -10.57 4.30
N ILE A 278 -8.04 -9.97 5.17
CA ILE A 278 -7.02 -10.67 5.95
C ILE A 278 -7.02 -10.27 7.43
N TYR A 279 -6.32 -11.06 8.26
CA TYR A 279 -5.99 -10.71 9.64
C TYR A 279 -4.51 -10.33 9.73
N ASN A 280 -4.23 -9.05 9.92
CA ASN A 280 -2.86 -8.56 10.08
C ASN A 280 -2.41 -8.72 11.54
N LEU A 281 -1.51 -9.68 11.80
CA LEU A 281 -1.06 -10.03 13.16
C LEU A 281 0.08 -9.13 13.69
N ALA A 282 0.34 -7.99 13.06
CA ALA A 282 1.41 -7.10 13.50
C ALA A 282 1.09 -6.41 14.82
N VAL A 283 2.10 -6.33 15.68
CA VAL A 283 2.08 -5.59 16.95
C VAL A 283 3.17 -4.53 16.92
N ARG A 284 2.82 -3.28 17.17
CA ARG A 284 3.73 -2.13 17.25
C ARG A 284 3.55 -1.41 18.58
N ASN A 285 4.66 -1.08 19.26
CA ASN A 285 4.62 -0.41 20.56
C ASN A 285 3.70 -1.14 21.57
N GLY A 286 3.70 -2.48 21.53
CA GLY A 286 2.89 -3.32 22.43
C GLY A 286 1.39 -3.35 22.10
N LYS A 287 0.95 -2.83 20.95
CA LYS A 287 -0.46 -2.80 20.53
C LYS A 287 -0.63 -3.38 19.12
N SER A 288 -1.77 -4.03 18.89
CA SER A 288 -2.19 -4.47 17.54
C SER A 288 -2.14 -3.30 16.56
N ASN A 289 -1.55 -3.54 15.39
CA ASN A 289 -1.48 -2.55 14.31
C ASN A 289 -1.89 -3.18 12.97
N PRO A 290 -3.19 -3.25 12.67
CA PRO A 290 -3.69 -3.87 11.44
C PRO A 290 -3.25 -3.14 10.17
N HIS A 291 -2.85 -1.85 10.27
CA HIS A 291 -2.31 -1.07 9.14
C HIS A 291 -0.81 -1.25 8.90
N HIS A 292 -0.14 -2.17 9.61
CA HIS A 292 1.32 -2.32 9.50
C HIS A 292 1.75 -3.01 8.19
N GLY A 293 2.57 -2.31 7.35
CA GLY A 293 2.95 -2.80 6.03
C GLY A 293 3.68 -4.15 6.02
N ALA A 294 4.60 -4.41 6.97
CA ALA A 294 5.26 -5.73 7.04
C ALA A 294 4.29 -6.87 7.38
N GLY A 295 3.22 -6.57 8.14
CA GLY A 295 2.18 -7.56 8.43
C GLY A 295 1.34 -7.92 7.20
N TYR A 296 1.11 -6.97 6.27
CA TYR A 296 0.56 -7.26 4.95
C TYR A 296 1.51 -8.11 4.11
N LEU A 297 2.78 -7.68 4.01
CA LEU A 297 3.77 -8.32 3.15
C LEU A 297 4.10 -9.77 3.52
N ILE A 298 4.09 -10.10 4.81
CA ILE A 298 4.34 -11.47 5.30
C ILE A 298 3.11 -12.39 5.22
N HIS A 299 1.92 -11.83 4.96
CA HIS A 299 0.67 -12.57 4.98
C HIS A 299 0.60 -13.60 3.83
N PRO A 300 0.06 -14.82 4.07
CA PRO A 300 -0.04 -15.89 3.05
C PRO A 300 -0.76 -15.47 1.76
N THR A 301 -1.75 -14.59 1.83
CA THR A 301 -2.42 -14.05 0.65
C THR A 301 -1.45 -13.29 -0.24
N VAL A 302 -0.61 -12.42 0.33
CA VAL A 302 0.36 -11.63 -0.44
C VAL A 302 1.50 -12.52 -0.94
N SER A 303 1.99 -13.46 -0.12
CA SER A 303 2.96 -14.46 -0.55
C SER A 303 2.45 -15.27 -1.76
N LYS A 304 1.17 -15.67 -1.74
CA LYS A 304 0.57 -16.41 -2.86
C LYS A 304 0.52 -15.58 -4.14
N ILE A 305 0.05 -14.33 -4.08
CA ILE A 305 -0.01 -13.42 -5.23
C ILE A 305 1.38 -13.27 -5.86
N VAL A 306 2.39 -13.00 -5.04
CA VAL A 306 3.77 -12.83 -5.53
C VAL A 306 4.34 -14.15 -6.07
N SER A 307 4.07 -15.29 -5.38
CA SER A 307 4.50 -16.62 -5.86
C SER A 307 3.90 -16.98 -7.20
N ASP A 308 2.62 -16.69 -7.42
CA ASP A 308 1.94 -16.97 -8.70
C ASP A 308 2.56 -16.11 -9.82
N TRP A 309 2.76 -14.82 -9.58
CA TRP A 309 3.40 -13.92 -10.55
C TRP A 309 4.86 -14.31 -10.83
N LEU A 310 5.64 -14.73 -9.83
CA LEU A 310 7.02 -15.21 -10.05
C LEU A 310 7.05 -16.48 -10.91
N GLY A 311 6.00 -17.28 -10.89
CA GLY A 311 5.87 -18.53 -11.64
C GLY A 311 5.24 -18.42 -13.04
N SER A 312 4.66 -17.26 -13.38
CA SER A 312 3.99 -16.97 -14.66
C SER A 312 4.94 -16.78 -15.84
#